data_557597e6ed9dbbf5f70e6fcdbba693fc
#
_entry.id   557597e6ed9dbbf5f70e6fcdbba693fc
#
_cell.length_a   1.000
_cell.length_b   1.000
_cell.length_c   1.000
_cell.angle_alpha   90.00
_cell.angle_beta   90.00
_cell.angle_gamma   90.00
#
_symmetry.space_group_name_H-M   'P 1'
#
loop_
_entity.id
_entity.type
_entity.pdbx_description
1 polymer ?
#
loop_
_entity_poly.entity_id
_entity_poly.type
_entity_poly.pdbx_seq_one_letter_code
_entity_poly.pdbx_strand_id
1 'polypeptide(L)'
;MNNTTKLFNISLTKVLVLISFSFLLLSPAIAENSLYQRGIELVEQKDYEKALKAFELGSKTGDLNAMTALGIMYITGVGVIQNDLKGFKYVQDAANKSHPKAQYTLGAIYYLGAGVSIDFKKAFSWISLSADQGYADAQHNLAQMYEAGEGVSQNFEQAYEYYLKAARNDNLDSQIKVAQMYQKGNGTEKNLDKSAYWLKKIEESKARN
;
A
#
# COMPACT_ATOMS: atom_id res chain seq x y z
N MET A 1 -12.04 7.62 23.19
CA MET A 1 -11.70 8.00 21.81
C MET A 1 -10.67 6.98 21.35
N ASN A 2 -11.10 6.07 20.51
CA ASN A 2 -10.45 4.79 20.26
C ASN A 2 -9.16 4.91 19.46
N ASN A 3 -8.13 4.19 19.91
CA ASN A 3 -6.80 4.05 19.27
C ASN A 3 -6.80 3.34 17.88
N THR A 4 -7.96 2.96 17.36
CA THR A 4 -8.12 2.21 16.12
C THR A 4 -7.84 3.02 14.84
N THR A 5 -7.91 4.35 14.92
CA THR A 5 -7.63 5.23 13.77
C THR A 5 -6.13 5.45 13.50
N LYS A 6 -5.24 4.90 14.33
CA LYS A 6 -3.78 5.09 14.19
C LYS A 6 -3.08 4.08 13.29
N LEU A 7 -3.67 2.93 12.99
CA LEU A 7 -3.03 1.88 12.19
C LEU A 7 -2.96 2.22 10.70
N PHE A 8 -3.98 2.86 10.16
CA PHE A 8 -3.98 3.44 8.82
C PHE A 8 -3.88 4.97 8.90
N ASN A 9 -2.93 5.52 9.63
CA ASN A 9 -2.63 6.94 9.56
C ASN A 9 -1.88 7.28 8.26
N ILE A 10 -2.22 6.56 7.22
CA ILE A 10 -2.05 6.99 5.85
C ILE A 10 -3.28 7.86 5.59
N SER A 11 -3.15 9.18 5.83
CA SER A 11 -4.08 10.12 5.22
C SER A 11 -4.31 9.64 3.79
N LEU A 12 -5.55 9.55 3.33
CA LEU A 12 -5.84 9.23 1.91
C LEU A 12 -5.02 10.12 0.96
N THR A 13 -4.63 11.31 1.39
CA THR A 13 -3.64 12.18 0.74
C THR A 13 -2.23 11.56 0.69
N LYS A 14 -1.81 10.73 1.66
CA LYS A 14 -0.54 9.99 1.58
C LYS A 14 -0.59 8.77 0.66
N VAL A 15 -1.76 8.15 0.47
CA VAL A 15 -1.93 7.10 -0.56
C VAL A 15 -1.68 7.68 -1.96
N LEU A 16 -2.04 8.93 -2.23
CA LEU A 16 -1.70 9.63 -3.47
C LEU A 16 -0.22 10.03 -3.54
N VAL A 17 0.41 10.37 -2.42
CA VAL A 17 1.84 10.74 -2.36
C VAL A 17 2.74 9.51 -2.39
N LEU A 18 2.31 8.35 -1.86
CA LEU A 18 3.04 7.07 -1.95
C LEU A 18 3.01 6.43 -3.36
N ILE A 19 2.29 7.02 -4.32
CA ILE A 19 2.42 6.67 -5.74
C ILE A 19 3.80 7.07 -6.29
N SER A 20 4.56 7.92 -5.61
CA SER A 20 5.73 8.59 -6.19
C SER A 20 7.09 7.93 -5.97
N PHE A 21 7.27 6.81 -5.27
CA PHE A 21 8.62 6.26 -5.07
C PHE A 21 8.68 4.73 -5.06
N SER A 22 8.59 4.13 -6.25
CA SER A 22 9.18 2.80 -6.51
C SER A 22 9.84 2.86 -7.89
N PHE A 23 10.90 3.66 -7.98
CA PHE A 23 11.80 3.65 -9.12
C PHE A 23 12.75 2.47 -8.93
N LEU A 24 12.49 1.33 -9.56
CA LEU A 24 13.51 0.31 -9.79
C LEU A 24 13.31 -0.39 -11.14
N LEU A 25 14.20 0.00 -12.08
CA LEU A 25 14.77 -0.83 -13.14
C LEU A 25 13.80 -1.69 -13.96
N LEU A 26 12.90 -1.03 -14.70
CA LEU A 26 12.44 -1.55 -15.99
C LEU A 26 13.12 -0.72 -17.07
N SER A 27 13.51 -1.39 -18.17
CA SER A 27 14.19 -0.78 -19.33
C SER A 27 13.61 0.60 -19.64
N PRO A 28 14.37 1.68 -19.71
CA PRO A 28 13.85 3.05 -19.80
C PRO A 28 12.94 3.31 -21.01
N ALA A 29 13.04 2.49 -22.05
CA ALA A 29 12.30 2.67 -23.29
C ALA A 29 10.80 2.24 -23.23
N ILE A 30 10.37 1.46 -22.23
CA ILE A 30 8.97 1.00 -22.11
C ILE A 30 8.23 1.78 -21.01
N ALA A 31 8.95 2.31 -20.01
CA ALA A 31 8.37 3.05 -18.89
C ALA A 31 7.99 4.50 -19.24
N GLU A 32 8.67 5.12 -20.19
CA GLU A 32 8.54 6.56 -20.48
C GLU A 32 7.22 6.97 -21.15
N ASN A 33 6.35 6.03 -21.53
CA ASN A 33 5.17 6.35 -22.35
C ASN A 33 3.85 5.71 -21.87
N SER A 34 3.78 5.15 -20.66
CA SER A 34 2.50 4.63 -20.19
C SER A 34 1.57 5.76 -19.76
N LEU A 35 0.29 5.67 -20.11
CA LEU A 35 -0.72 6.65 -19.71
C LEU A 35 -0.80 6.77 -18.17
N TYR A 36 -0.53 5.68 -17.46
CA TYR A 36 -0.42 5.69 -16.01
C TYR A 36 0.75 6.57 -15.55
N GLN A 37 1.96 6.37 -16.09
CA GLN A 37 3.13 7.16 -15.71
C GLN A 37 2.92 8.66 -16.01
N ARG A 38 2.38 8.95 -17.18
CA ARG A 38 2.02 10.34 -17.54
C ARG A 38 1.00 10.93 -16.56
N GLY A 39 0.02 10.14 -16.14
CA GLY A 39 -0.96 10.54 -15.13
C GLY A 39 -0.32 10.87 -13.78
N ILE A 40 0.65 10.06 -13.34
CA ILE A 40 1.41 10.30 -12.09
C ILE A 40 2.19 11.62 -12.16
N GLU A 41 2.95 11.86 -13.24
CA GLU A 41 3.68 13.12 -13.42
C GLU A 41 2.74 14.35 -13.35
N LEU A 42 1.56 14.23 -13.94
CA LEU A 42 0.56 15.31 -13.91
C LEU A 42 -0.03 15.52 -12.51
N VAL A 43 -0.20 14.45 -11.72
CA VAL A 43 -0.58 14.55 -10.30
C VAL A 43 0.49 15.29 -9.51
N GLU A 44 1.76 14.99 -9.73
CA GLU A 44 2.89 15.69 -9.07
C GLU A 44 2.93 17.18 -9.43
N GLN A 45 2.61 17.51 -10.68
CA GLN A 45 2.45 18.89 -11.15
C GLN A 45 1.15 19.55 -10.69
N LYS A 46 0.29 18.83 -9.98
CA LYS A 46 -1.06 19.26 -9.55
C LYS A 46 -2.01 19.58 -10.71
N ASP A 47 -1.70 19.13 -11.93
CA ASP A 47 -2.59 19.22 -13.09
C ASP A 47 -3.56 18.04 -13.10
N TYR A 48 -4.46 18.06 -12.13
CA TYR A 48 -5.35 16.92 -11.88
C TYR A 48 -6.36 16.69 -13.02
N GLU A 49 -6.71 17.73 -13.77
CA GLU A 49 -7.62 17.59 -14.92
C GLU A 49 -6.97 16.74 -16.03
N LYS A 50 -5.70 17.02 -16.36
CA LYS A 50 -4.98 16.21 -17.35
C LYS A 50 -4.63 14.83 -16.80
N ALA A 51 -4.29 14.71 -15.52
CA ALA A 51 -4.06 13.42 -14.86
C ALA A 51 -5.30 12.53 -14.97
N LEU A 52 -6.49 13.07 -14.68
CA LEU A 52 -7.76 12.36 -14.82
C LEU A 52 -7.94 11.82 -16.25
N LYS A 53 -7.74 12.67 -17.27
CA LYS A 53 -7.86 12.26 -18.68
C LYS A 53 -6.88 11.14 -19.04
N ALA A 54 -5.63 11.22 -18.55
CA ALA A 54 -4.63 10.19 -18.75
C ALA A 54 -5.04 8.85 -18.11
N PHE A 55 -5.51 8.87 -16.86
CA PHE A 55 -5.97 7.66 -16.19
C PHE A 55 -7.26 7.10 -16.81
N GLU A 56 -8.19 7.94 -17.24
CA GLU A 56 -9.39 7.49 -17.95
C GLU A 56 -9.04 6.77 -19.26
N LEU A 57 -8.10 7.32 -20.03
CA LEU A 57 -7.64 6.69 -21.25
C LEU A 57 -6.91 5.37 -20.96
N GLY A 58 -6.00 5.35 -19.97
CA GLY A 58 -5.31 4.14 -19.54
C GLY A 58 -6.28 3.06 -19.06
N SER A 59 -7.28 3.44 -18.27
CA SER A 59 -8.33 2.52 -17.81
C SER A 59 -9.11 1.89 -18.98
N LYS A 60 -9.44 2.67 -20.02
CA LYS A 60 -10.12 2.19 -21.22
C LYS A 60 -9.27 1.22 -22.03
N THR A 61 -7.96 1.36 -22.01
CA THR A 61 -7.01 0.45 -22.67
C THR A 61 -6.64 -0.77 -21.82
N GLY A 62 -7.20 -0.88 -20.60
CA GLY A 62 -7.01 -2.04 -19.73
C GLY A 62 -5.81 -1.91 -18.77
N ASP A 63 -5.20 -0.74 -18.63
CA ASP A 63 -4.14 -0.49 -17.65
C ASP A 63 -4.73 -0.51 -16.23
N LEU A 64 -4.39 -1.55 -15.46
CA LEU A 64 -4.89 -1.75 -14.10
C LEU A 64 -4.31 -0.75 -13.09
N ASN A 65 -3.12 -0.22 -13.35
CA ASN A 65 -2.57 0.87 -12.54
C ASN A 65 -3.37 2.16 -12.74
N ALA A 66 -3.65 2.52 -14.00
CA ALA A 66 -4.47 3.67 -14.33
C ALA A 66 -5.90 3.54 -13.79
N MET A 67 -6.48 2.34 -13.89
CA MET A 67 -7.81 2.03 -13.33
C MET A 67 -7.81 2.20 -11.79
N THR A 68 -6.78 1.71 -11.11
CA THR A 68 -6.64 1.86 -9.64
C THR A 68 -6.48 3.33 -9.26
N ALA A 69 -5.62 4.08 -9.97
CA ALA A 69 -5.42 5.51 -9.74
C ALA A 69 -6.70 6.31 -9.93
N LEU A 70 -7.45 6.02 -10.99
CA LEU A 70 -8.75 6.63 -11.26
C LEU A 70 -9.74 6.37 -10.12
N GLY A 71 -9.78 5.13 -9.62
CA GLY A 71 -10.59 4.77 -8.46
C GLY A 71 -10.22 5.57 -7.21
N ILE A 72 -8.94 5.73 -6.93
CA ILE A 72 -8.43 6.55 -5.81
C ILE A 72 -8.83 8.01 -5.98
N MET A 73 -8.72 8.59 -7.18
CA MET A 73 -9.14 9.98 -7.42
C MET A 73 -10.62 10.18 -7.09
N TYR A 74 -11.50 9.26 -7.49
CA TYR A 74 -12.93 9.36 -7.16
C TYR A 74 -13.22 9.18 -5.67
N ILE A 75 -12.50 8.31 -4.94
CA ILE A 75 -12.66 8.12 -3.50
C ILE A 75 -12.17 9.36 -2.72
N THR A 76 -11.08 9.97 -3.18
CA THR A 76 -10.46 11.10 -2.47
C THR A 76 -10.99 12.46 -2.88
N GLY A 77 -11.69 12.55 -4.02
CA GLY A 77 -12.14 13.81 -4.58
C GLY A 77 -11.01 14.68 -5.15
N VAL A 78 -9.80 14.11 -5.35
CA VAL A 78 -8.68 14.88 -5.90
C VAL A 78 -8.86 15.06 -7.39
N GLY A 79 -9.06 16.32 -7.80
CA GLY A 79 -9.24 16.70 -9.20
C GLY A 79 -10.60 16.31 -9.81
N VAL A 80 -11.48 15.70 -9.02
CA VAL A 80 -12.83 15.29 -9.42
C VAL A 80 -13.82 15.52 -8.28
N ILE A 81 -15.11 15.55 -8.61
CA ILE A 81 -16.16 15.47 -7.58
C ILE A 81 -16.06 14.07 -6.95
N GLN A 82 -15.93 14.02 -5.64
CA GLN A 82 -15.84 12.77 -4.88
C GLN A 82 -17.05 11.87 -5.18
N ASN A 83 -16.77 10.61 -5.45
CA ASN A 83 -17.78 9.58 -5.67
C ASN A 83 -17.24 8.22 -5.25
N ASP A 84 -17.46 7.87 -3.98
CA ASP A 84 -16.92 6.67 -3.36
C ASP A 84 -17.38 5.39 -4.07
N LEU A 85 -18.64 5.33 -4.50
CA LEU A 85 -19.18 4.17 -5.21
C LEU A 85 -18.50 3.96 -6.57
N LYS A 86 -18.29 5.05 -7.31
CA LYS A 86 -17.58 4.99 -8.59
C LYS A 86 -16.13 4.60 -8.40
N GLY A 87 -15.46 5.18 -7.42
CA GLY A 87 -14.09 4.85 -7.05
C GLY A 87 -13.94 3.40 -6.61
N PHE A 88 -14.83 2.93 -5.73
CA PHE A 88 -14.88 1.53 -5.30
C PHE A 88 -14.97 0.58 -6.49
N LYS A 89 -15.86 0.85 -7.45
CA LYS A 89 -16.04 -0.01 -8.62
C LYS A 89 -14.76 -0.12 -9.45
N TYR A 90 -14.07 1.00 -9.73
CA TYR A 90 -12.80 0.97 -10.46
C TYR A 90 -11.74 0.14 -9.74
N VAL A 91 -11.59 0.33 -8.44
CA VAL A 91 -10.63 -0.44 -7.64
C VAL A 91 -11.00 -1.92 -7.60
N GLN A 92 -12.29 -2.24 -7.41
CA GLN A 92 -12.76 -3.62 -7.37
C GLN A 92 -12.54 -4.34 -8.70
N ASP A 93 -12.82 -3.67 -9.83
CA ASP A 93 -12.62 -4.25 -11.16
C ASP A 93 -11.14 -4.57 -11.42
N ALA A 94 -10.22 -3.71 -10.97
CA ALA A 94 -8.79 -3.96 -11.07
C ALA A 94 -8.32 -5.07 -10.08
N ALA A 95 -8.84 -5.08 -8.86
CA ALA A 95 -8.51 -6.08 -7.85
C ALA A 95 -8.97 -7.49 -8.25
N ASN A 96 -10.15 -7.61 -8.87
CA ASN A 96 -10.67 -8.87 -9.40
C ASN A 96 -9.80 -9.43 -10.56
N LYS A 97 -9.02 -8.58 -11.22
CA LYS A 97 -8.01 -9.00 -12.20
C LYS A 97 -6.65 -9.30 -11.57
N SER A 98 -6.63 -9.57 -10.27
CA SER A 98 -5.44 -9.92 -9.48
C SER A 98 -4.34 -8.87 -9.49
N HIS A 99 -4.67 -7.59 -9.69
CA HIS A 99 -3.68 -6.52 -9.62
C HIS A 99 -3.29 -6.22 -8.16
N PRO A 100 -2.01 -6.39 -7.75
CA PRO A 100 -1.63 -6.35 -6.33
C PRO A 100 -1.97 -5.03 -5.65
N LYS A 101 -1.66 -3.90 -6.29
CA LYS A 101 -1.96 -2.56 -5.77
C LYS A 101 -3.47 -2.31 -5.62
N ALA A 102 -4.28 -2.80 -6.57
CA ALA A 102 -5.73 -2.67 -6.48
C ALA A 102 -6.30 -3.54 -5.34
N GLN A 103 -5.80 -4.75 -5.16
CA GLN A 103 -6.19 -5.62 -4.05
C GLN A 103 -5.85 -4.97 -2.70
N TYR A 104 -4.65 -4.42 -2.54
CA TYR A 104 -4.28 -3.65 -1.37
C TYR A 104 -5.22 -2.45 -1.15
N THR A 105 -5.47 -1.68 -2.20
CA THR A 105 -6.38 -0.51 -2.15
C THR A 105 -7.79 -0.93 -1.77
N LEU A 106 -8.30 -2.04 -2.32
CA LEU A 106 -9.63 -2.55 -1.99
C LEU A 106 -9.71 -3.01 -0.52
N GLY A 107 -8.65 -3.65 -0.03
CA GLY A 107 -8.51 -3.97 1.39
C GLY A 107 -8.53 -2.72 2.28
N ALA A 108 -7.82 -1.67 1.90
CA ALA A 108 -7.83 -0.39 2.61
C ALA A 108 -9.22 0.28 2.59
N ILE A 109 -9.95 0.19 1.49
CA ILE A 109 -11.34 0.68 1.38
C ILE A 109 -12.25 -0.03 2.40
N TYR A 110 -12.18 -1.36 2.51
CA TYR A 110 -12.95 -2.11 3.51
C TYR A 110 -12.51 -1.83 4.94
N TYR A 111 -11.21 -1.59 5.15
CA TYR A 111 -10.67 -1.25 6.47
C TYR A 111 -11.17 0.12 6.96
N LEU A 112 -11.20 1.11 6.07
CA LEU A 112 -11.57 2.51 6.37
C LEU A 112 -13.08 2.77 6.26
N GLY A 113 -13.81 1.92 5.56
CA GLY A 113 -15.23 2.14 5.25
C GLY A 113 -15.47 3.23 4.21
N ALA A 114 -14.57 3.39 3.24
CA ALA A 114 -14.69 4.41 2.20
C ALA A 114 -15.73 4.01 1.14
N GLY A 115 -16.95 4.54 1.27
CA GLY A 115 -18.10 4.23 0.42
C GLY A 115 -18.74 2.85 0.65
N VAL A 116 -18.22 2.08 1.60
CA VAL A 116 -18.74 0.78 2.05
C VAL A 116 -18.66 0.69 3.58
N SER A 117 -19.40 -0.24 4.17
CA SER A 117 -19.26 -0.51 5.59
C SER A 117 -17.87 -1.08 5.91
N ILE A 118 -17.31 -0.69 7.06
CA ILE A 118 -16.07 -1.28 7.58
C ILE A 118 -16.22 -2.79 7.72
N ASP A 119 -15.26 -3.53 7.17
CA ASP A 119 -15.21 -4.98 7.22
C ASP A 119 -13.75 -5.46 7.29
N PHE A 120 -13.25 -5.63 8.52
CA PHE A 120 -11.87 -6.06 8.74
C PHE A 120 -11.56 -7.45 8.18
N LYS A 121 -12.56 -8.36 8.08
CA LYS A 121 -12.35 -9.68 7.49
C LYS A 121 -12.14 -9.59 5.98
N LYS A 122 -12.94 -8.78 5.29
CA LYS A 122 -12.72 -8.52 3.87
C LYS A 122 -11.43 -7.76 3.63
N ALA A 123 -11.11 -6.77 4.47
CA ALA A 123 -9.85 -6.05 4.42
C ALA A 123 -8.67 -7.02 4.51
N PHE A 124 -8.67 -7.89 5.52
CA PHE A 124 -7.65 -8.93 5.70
C PHE A 124 -7.52 -9.82 4.46
N SER A 125 -8.64 -10.31 3.93
CA SER A 125 -8.62 -11.19 2.75
C SER A 125 -8.00 -10.52 1.52
N TRP A 126 -8.36 -9.27 1.22
CA TRP A 126 -7.83 -8.56 0.07
C TRP A 126 -6.37 -8.13 0.25
N ILE A 127 -5.98 -7.70 1.47
CA ILE A 127 -4.60 -7.36 1.79
C ILE A 127 -3.72 -8.61 1.73
N SER A 128 -4.19 -9.78 2.19
CA SER A 128 -3.47 -11.05 2.08
C SER A 128 -3.16 -11.41 0.63
N LEU A 129 -4.16 -11.32 -0.27
CA LEU A 129 -3.94 -11.59 -1.70
C LEU A 129 -2.86 -10.68 -2.31
N SER A 130 -2.82 -9.43 -1.91
CA SER A 130 -1.78 -8.48 -2.36
C SER A 130 -0.40 -8.79 -1.76
N ALA A 131 -0.36 -9.12 -0.46
CA ALA A 131 0.87 -9.44 0.26
C ALA A 131 1.53 -10.72 -0.28
N ASP A 132 0.72 -11.72 -0.64
CA ASP A 132 1.19 -12.98 -1.23
C ASP A 132 1.80 -12.79 -2.63
N GLN A 133 1.40 -11.74 -3.33
CA GLN A 133 2.04 -11.31 -4.58
C GLN A 133 3.31 -10.47 -4.38
N GLY A 134 3.73 -10.25 -3.13
CA GLY A 134 4.96 -9.54 -2.81
C GLY A 134 4.82 -8.01 -2.69
N TYR A 135 3.59 -7.47 -2.70
CA TYR A 135 3.42 -6.02 -2.54
C TYR A 135 3.80 -5.59 -1.11
N ALA A 136 4.87 -4.81 -0.98
CA ALA A 136 5.53 -4.52 0.30
C ALA A 136 4.61 -3.81 1.30
N ASP A 137 3.80 -2.84 0.84
CA ASP A 137 2.85 -2.14 1.71
C ASP A 137 1.75 -3.06 2.20
N ALA A 138 1.29 -4.01 1.37
CA ALA A 138 0.34 -5.02 1.79
C ALA A 138 0.94 -5.99 2.81
N GLN A 139 2.20 -6.40 2.63
CA GLN A 139 2.91 -7.23 3.60
C GLN A 139 3.05 -6.52 4.95
N HIS A 140 3.40 -5.22 4.94
CA HIS A 140 3.46 -4.41 6.15
C HIS A 140 2.10 -4.35 6.86
N ASN A 141 1.04 -4.01 6.14
CA ASN A 141 -0.29 -3.85 6.72
C ASN A 141 -0.89 -5.20 7.18
N LEU A 142 -0.62 -6.28 6.45
CA LEU A 142 -1.01 -7.61 6.88
C LEU A 142 -0.34 -8.00 8.21
N ALA A 143 0.95 -7.66 8.36
CA ALA A 143 1.66 -7.84 9.61
C ALA A 143 1.02 -7.05 10.76
N GLN A 144 0.60 -5.80 10.51
CA GLN A 144 -0.12 -4.99 11.50
C GLN A 144 -1.47 -5.63 11.89
N MET A 145 -2.21 -6.16 10.91
CA MET A 145 -3.48 -6.84 11.18
C MET A 145 -3.29 -8.08 12.05
N TYR A 146 -2.24 -8.88 11.80
CA TYR A 146 -1.88 -9.99 12.71
C TYR A 146 -1.42 -9.51 14.08
N GLU A 147 -0.63 -8.42 14.16
CA GLU A 147 -0.19 -7.84 15.44
C GLU A 147 -1.36 -7.33 16.29
N ALA A 148 -2.38 -6.75 15.64
CA ALA A 148 -3.55 -6.19 16.31
C ALA A 148 -4.71 -7.19 16.51
N GLY A 149 -4.76 -8.28 15.74
CA GLY A 149 -5.90 -9.19 15.70
C GLY A 149 -7.11 -8.60 14.96
N GLU A 150 -6.88 -7.79 13.94
CA GLU A 150 -7.93 -7.12 13.17
C GLU A 150 -8.31 -7.94 11.92
N GLY A 151 -9.54 -8.42 11.90
CA GLY A 151 -10.04 -9.31 10.82
C GLY A 151 -9.50 -10.73 10.87
N VAL A 152 -8.56 -11.02 11.77
CA VAL A 152 -7.90 -12.30 12.00
C VAL A 152 -7.56 -12.43 13.49
N SER A 153 -7.32 -13.63 14.00
CA SER A 153 -6.80 -13.82 15.34
C SER A 153 -5.38 -13.26 15.47
N GLN A 154 -5.09 -12.57 16.59
CA GLN A 154 -3.77 -12.02 16.86
C GLN A 154 -2.70 -13.13 16.78
N ASN A 155 -1.61 -12.84 16.07
CA ASN A 155 -0.50 -13.77 15.91
C ASN A 155 0.81 -13.00 15.66
N PHE A 156 1.65 -12.89 16.69
CA PHE A 156 2.92 -12.16 16.59
C PHE A 156 3.96 -12.85 15.71
N GLU A 157 3.92 -14.17 15.58
CA GLU A 157 4.83 -14.92 14.70
C GLU A 157 4.52 -14.62 13.24
N GLN A 158 3.23 -14.67 12.85
CA GLN A 158 2.80 -14.28 11.51
C GLN A 158 3.08 -12.79 11.24
N ALA A 159 2.85 -11.91 12.22
CA ALA A 159 3.20 -10.50 12.10
C ALA A 159 4.70 -10.32 11.83
N TYR A 160 5.57 -11.02 12.57
CA TYR A 160 7.01 -10.98 12.35
C TYR A 160 7.38 -11.45 10.93
N GLU A 161 6.83 -12.55 10.47
CA GLU A 161 7.13 -13.09 9.13
C GLU A 161 6.78 -12.09 8.02
N TYR A 162 5.60 -11.48 8.09
CA TYR A 162 5.18 -10.49 7.08
C TYR A 162 5.94 -9.18 7.20
N TYR A 163 6.25 -8.69 8.42
CA TYR A 163 7.16 -7.56 8.58
C TYR A 163 8.53 -7.85 7.99
N LEU A 164 9.07 -9.06 8.18
CA LEU A 164 10.37 -9.45 7.63
C LEU A 164 10.35 -9.49 6.10
N LYS A 165 9.26 -9.98 5.47
CA LYS A 165 9.08 -9.94 4.02
C LYS A 165 9.07 -8.50 3.51
N ALA A 166 8.26 -7.62 4.11
CA ALA A 166 8.19 -6.21 3.75
C ALA A 166 9.53 -5.48 3.97
N ALA A 167 10.22 -5.76 5.08
CA ALA A 167 11.54 -5.18 5.38
C ALA A 167 12.62 -5.56 4.36
N ARG A 168 12.56 -6.80 3.83
CA ARG A 168 13.44 -7.25 2.74
C ARG A 168 13.12 -6.59 1.41
N ASN A 169 11.88 -6.14 1.22
CA ASN A 169 11.41 -5.32 0.10
C ASN A 169 11.56 -3.81 0.39
N ASP A 170 12.53 -3.45 1.23
CA ASP A 170 12.93 -2.09 1.57
C ASP A 170 11.84 -1.20 2.19
N ASN A 171 10.76 -1.80 2.74
CA ASN A 171 9.78 -1.07 3.53
C ASN A 171 10.41 -0.63 4.87
N LEU A 172 10.66 0.66 5.02
CA LEU A 172 11.39 1.24 6.16
C LEU A 172 10.67 1.00 7.50
N ASP A 173 9.35 1.17 7.53
CA ASP A 173 8.56 0.97 8.75
C ASP A 173 8.63 -0.48 9.22
N SER A 174 8.64 -1.42 8.27
CA SER A 174 8.82 -2.85 8.57
C SER A 174 10.24 -3.16 9.04
N GLN A 175 11.26 -2.51 8.50
CA GLN A 175 12.64 -2.67 9.00
C GLN A 175 12.75 -2.24 10.47
N ILE A 176 12.12 -1.13 10.84
CA ILE A 176 12.04 -0.65 12.22
C ILE A 176 11.31 -1.67 13.11
N LYS A 177 10.17 -2.17 12.65
CA LYS A 177 9.38 -3.18 13.38
C LYS A 177 10.17 -4.46 13.61
N VAL A 178 10.84 -4.98 12.58
CA VAL A 178 11.67 -6.20 12.68
C VAL A 178 12.81 -6.01 13.69
N ALA A 179 13.49 -4.85 13.68
CA ALA A 179 14.54 -4.55 14.66
C ALA A 179 13.96 -4.58 16.10
N GLN A 180 12.80 -3.97 16.32
CA GLN A 180 12.12 -3.97 17.63
C GLN A 180 11.67 -5.37 18.05
N MET A 181 11.18 -6.19 17.12
CA MET A 181 10.75 -7.56 17.40
C MET A 181 11.92 -8.44 17.83
N TYR A 182 13.07 -8.33 17.16
CA TYR A 182 14.30 -9.00 17.61
C TYR A 182 14.79 -8.49 18.98
N GLN A 183 14.67 -7.20 19.26
CA GLN A 183 15.08 -6.63 20.55
C GLN A 183 14.25 -7.18 21.71
N LYS A 184 12.94 -7.35 21.50
CA LYS A 184 11.99 -7.76 22.54
C LYS A 184 11.76 -9.27 22.60
N GLY A 185 12.02 -10.00 21.52
CA GLY A 185 11.61 -11.40 21.36
C GLY A 185 10.11 -11.55 21.10
N ASN A 186 9.51 -10.60 20.37
CA ASN A 186 8.08 -10.61 20.09
C ASN A 186 7.83 -11.26 18.71
N GLY A 187 7.15 -12.41 18.67
CA GLY A 187 6.93 -13.20 17.45
C GLY A 187 8.19 -13.86 16.87
N THR A 188 9.34 -13.68 17.52
CA THR A 188 10.63 -14.29 17.16
C THR A 188 11.50 -14.41 18.41
N GLU A 189 12.55 -15.21 18.38
CA GLU A 189 13.54 -15.24 19.44
C GLU A 189 14.25 -13.89 19.57
N LYS A 190 14.49 -13.46 20.83
CA LYS A 190 15.27 -12.26 21.11
C LYS A 190 16.70 -12.40 20.55
N ASN A 191 17.11 -11.43 19.70
CA ASN A 191 18.42 -11.43 19.08
C ASN A 191 18.90 -9.99 18.84
N LEU A 192 19.82 -9.53 19.69
CA LEU A 192 20.32 -8.15 19.63
C LEU A 192 21.22 -7.91 18.40
N ASP A 193 21.93 -8.91 17.92
CA ASP A 193 22.79 -8.78 16.74
C ASP A 193 21.94 -8.57 15.47
N LYS A 194 20.86 -9.34 15.33
CA LYS A 194 19.92 -9.14 14.24
C LYS A 194 19.18 -7.81 14.34
N SER A 195 18.85 -7.36 15.56
CA SER A 195 18.29 -6.03 15.76
C SER A 195 19.29 -4.94 15.30
N ALA A 196 20.53 -5.03 15.72
CA ALA A 196 21.58 -4.09 15.31
C ALA A 196 21.83 -4.09 13.80
N TYR A 197 21.79 -5.25 13.15
CA TYR A 197 21.89 -5.36 11.68
C TYR A 197 20.80 -4.53 10.99
N TRP A 198 19.52 -4.66 11.41
CA TRP A 198 18.42 -3.91 10.79
C TRP A 198 18.51 -2.41 11.06
N LEU A 199 18.92 -2.00 12.27
CA LEU A 199 19.14 -0.59 12.59
C LEU A 199 20.25 0.03 11.72
N LYS A 200 21.36 -0.69 11.52
CA LYS A 200 22.43 -0.25 10.62
C LYS A 200 21.93 -0.10 9.18
N LYS A 201 21.15 -1.07 8.67
CA LYS A 201 20.58 -1.01 7.32
C LYS A 201 19.68 0.23 7.14
N ILE A 202 18.90 0.59 8.16
CA ILE A 202 18.06 1.80 8.18
C ILE A 202 18.92 3.08 8.09
N GLU A 203 20.02 3.15 8.86
CA GLU A 203 20.92 4.30 8.84
C GLU A 203 21.60 4.46 7.47
N GLU A 204 22.09 3.36 6.90
CA GLU A 204 22.69 3.34 5.56
C GLU A 204 21.71 3.77 4.46
N SER A 205 20.42 3.40 4.59
CA SER A 205 19.38 3.82 3.67
C SER A 205 19.09 5.33 3.75
N LYS A 206 19.07 5.88 4.97
CA LYS A 206 18.86 7.32 5.21
C LYS A 206 20.04 8.18 4.72
N ALA A 207 21.26 7.64 4.74
CA ALA A 207 22.46 8.37 4.30
C ALA A 207 22.57 8.45 2.76
N ARG A 208 21.80 7.63 2.02
CA ARG A 208 21.80 7.60 0.54
C ARG A 208 20.72 8.47 -0.09
N ASN A 209 19.75 8.94 0.70
CA ASN A 209 18.65 9.83 0.29
C ASN A 209 18.90 11.26 0.78
#